data_c6d7f30a2eddc12b0a045398d33c9c96
#
_entry.id   c6d7f30a2eddc12b0a045398d33c9c96
#
_cell.length_a   1.000
_cell.length_b   1.000
_cell.length_c   1.000
_cell.angle_alpha   90.00
_cell.angle_beta   90.00
_cell.angle_gamma   90.00
#
_symmetry.space_group_name_H-M   'P 1'
#
loop_
_entity.id
_entity.type
_entity.pdbx_description
1 polymer ?
#
loop_
_entity_poly.entity_id
_entity_poly.type
_entity_poly.pdbx_seq_one_letter_code
_entity_poly.pdbx_strand_id
1 'polypeptide(L)'
;MQKQSFLKIFLIAIISFAAFLPGLVFAQSDATLDRIVSQIESLYPPLEGYVIAVEGNGLTLDLKRGMAVKKGDRLKLIRYGRELFHPVTKKKVGRKETDLGEVEILEVRKDFSHARSLNPTALPKEGDGVRSPFQKLTFLVAPPNIKTRKKIDADRLRLNLEKKLNRHPRFEVPAFDFGLWMIDEKLNE
;
A
#
# COMPACT_ATOMS: atom_id res chain seq x y z
N MET A 1 -22.06 -21.35 -3.94
CA MET A 1 -20.59 -21.44 -4.10
C MET A 1 -20.12 -20.20 -4.85
N GLN A 2 -19.68 -19.19 -4.13
CA GLN A 2 -19.29 -17.89 -4.70
C GLN A 2 -17.75 -17.81 -4.67
N LYS A 3 -17.14 -17.92 -5.86
CA LYS A 3 -15.69 -17.78 -6.04
C LYS A 3 -15.33 -16.32 -5.75
N GLN A 4 -14.63 -16.10 -4.66
CA GLN A 4 -13.96 -14.84 -4.36
C GLN A 4 -12.83 -14.65 -5.38
N SER A 5 -13.05 -13.78 -6.35
CA SER A 5 -11.99 -13.33 -7.26
C SER A 5 -11.08 -12.39 -6.48
N PHE A 6 -10.02 -12.94 -5.92
CA PHE A 6 -8.88 -12.14 -5.47
C PHE A 6 -8.21 -11.54 -6.71
N LEU A 7 -8.47 -10.27 -6.95
CA LEU A 7 -7.74 -9.49 -7.94
C LEU A 7 -6.32 -9.28 -7.40
N LYS A 8 -5.43 -10.23 -7.71
CA LYS A 8 -4.00 -10.08 -7.50
C LYS A 8 -3.50 -9.07 -8.53
N ILE A 9 -3.25 -7.84 -8.10
CA ILE A 9 -2.54 -6.87 -8.91
C ILE A 9 -1.07 -7.27 -8.89
N PHE A 10 -0.65 -8.01 -9.93
CA PHE A 10 0.76 -8.25 -10.20
C PHE A 10 1.34 -6.99 -10.83
N LEU A 11 2.04 -6.18 -10.05
CA LEU A 11 2.86 -5.10 -10.58
C LEU A 11 4.29 -5.62 -10.70
N ILE A 12 4.72 -5.91 -11.93
CA ILE A 12 6.13 -6.19 -12.23
C ILE A 12 6.83 -4.84 -12.34
N ALA A 13 7.48 -4.40 -11.27
CA ALA A 13 8.35 -3.24 -11.31
C ALA A 13 9.70 -3.66 -11.91
N ILE A 14 9.89 -3.45 -13.21
CA ILE A 14 11.20 -3.55 -13.86
C ILE A 14 11.94 -2.26 -13.54
N ILE A 15 12.81 -2.29 -12.52
CA ILE A 15 13.71 -1.18 -12.22
C ILE A 15 14.93 -1.30 -13.13
N SER A 16 14.91 -0.58 -14.27
CA SER A 16 16.08 -0.40 -15.12
C SER A 16 16.91 0.75 -14.56
N PHE A 17 17.93 0.44 -13.78
CA PHE A 17 18.83 1.44 -13.19
C PHE A 17 20.10 1.54 -14.02
N ALA A 18 20.20 2.57 -14.87
CA ALA A 18 21.44 2.95 -15.54
C ALA A 18 22.20 3.95 -14.65
N ALA A 19 23.11 3.46 -13.80
CA ALA A 19 24.01 4.31 -13.03
C ALA A 19 25.36 4.40 -13.76
N PHE A 20 25.61 5.55 -14.37
CA PHE A 20 26.91 5.93 -14.89
C PHE A 20 27.56 6.92 -13.90
N LEU A 21 28.43 6.44 -13.02
CA LEU A 21 29.37 7.26 -12.25
C LEU A 21 30.70 6.53 -12.06
N PRO A 22 31.83 7.13 -12.47
CA PRO A 22 33.15 6.55 -12.24
C PRO A 22 33.63 6.85 -10.82
N GLY A 23 34.01 5.83 -10.09
CA GLY A 23 35.04 5.99 -9.08
C GLY A 23 34.69 5.95 -7.60
N LEU A 24 33.51 5.49 -7.18
CA LEU A 24 33.24 5.26 -5.76
C LEU A 24 32.85 3.79 -5.52
N VAL A 25 33.63 3.09 -4.73
CA VAL A 25 33.24 1.81 -4.14
C VAL A 25 32.14 2.12 -3.13
N PHE A 26 30.89 2.11 -3.58
CA PHE A 26 29.76 2.18 -2.70
C PHE A 26 29.63 0.82 -1.99
N ALA A 27 30.02 0.76 -0.74
CA ALA A 27 29.24 -0.01 0.19
C ALA A 27 27.81 0.50 -0.02
N GLN A 28 26.92 -0.33 -0.60
CA GLN A 28 25.51 0.04 -0.81
C GLN A 28 24.95 0.39 0.55
N SER A 29 24.85 1.68 0.81
CA SER A 29 24.46 2.17 2.11
C SER A 29 22.99 1.79 2.29
N ASP A 30 22.66 1.29 3.46
CA ASP A 30 21.28 1.07 3.90
C ASP A 30 20.37 2.26 3.55
N ALA A 31 20.92 3.47 3.50
CA ALA A 31 20.25 4.70 3.11
C ALA A 31 19.70 4.72 1.66
N THR A 32 20.36 4.05 0.70
CA THR A 32 19.84 3.96 -0.68
C THR A 32 18.62 3.04 -0.74
N LEU A 33 18.68 1.91 -0.03
CA LEU A 33 17.54 1.00 0.05
C LEU A 33 16.38 1.62 0.82
N ASP A 34 16.65 2.41 1.88
CA ASP A 34 15.61 3.15 2.60
C ASP A 34 14.92 4.17 1.70
N ARG A 35 15.69 4.86 0.85
CA ARG A 35 15.12 5.79 -0.14
C ARG A 35 14.20 5.07 -1.14
N ILE A 36 14.61 3.90 -1.62
CA ILE A 36 13.78 3.09 -2.54
C ILE A 36 12.48 2.68 -1.83
N VAL A 37 12.55 2.18 -0.61
CA VAL A 37 11.37 1.79 0.17
C VAL A 37 10.43 2.99 0.37
N SER A 38 10.97 4.15 0.75
CA SER A 38 10.18 5.39 0.93
C SER A 38 9.55 5.88 -0.39
N GLN A 39 10.24 5.74 -1.51
CA GLN A 39 9.67 6.06 -2.83
C GLN A 39 8.52 5.12 -3.17
N ILE A 40 8.67 3.81 -2.94
CA ILE A 40 7.60 2.84 -3.15
C ILE A 40 6.39 3.21 -2.26
N GLU A 41 6.63 3.54 -1.00
CA GLU A 41 5.56 3.95 -0.07
C GLU A 41 4.81 5.20 -0.54
N SER A 42 5.52 6.18 -1.08
CA SER A 42 4.94 7.41 -1.61
C SER A 42 4.08 7.20 -2.86
N LEU A 43 4.36 6.14 -3.65
CA LEU A 43 3.56 5.79 -4.82
C LEU A 43 2.23 5.12 -4.45
N TYR A 44 2.13 4.56 -3.25
CA TYR A 44 0.94 3.85 -2.77
C TYR A 44 0.48 4.41 -1.41
N PRO A 45 0.05 5.68 -1.35
CA PRO A 45 -0.47 6.24 -0.12
C PRO A 45 -1.70 5.44 0.34
N PRO A 46 -1.94 5.31 1.65
CA PRO A 46 -3.18 4.74 2.13
C PRO A 46 -4.35 5.56 1.59
N LEU A 47 -5.40 4.88 1.15
CA LEU A 47 -6.63 5.55 0.76
C LEU A 47 -7.32 6.07 2.02
N GLU A 48 -7.46 7.37 2.12
CA GLU A 48 -8.15 8.06 3.21
C GLU A 48 -9.15 9.06 2.65
N GLY A 49 -10.26 9.24 3.34
CA GLY A 49 -11.30 10.20 3.00
C GLY A 49 -12.21 10.46 4.19
N TYR A 50 -13.26 11.22 3.96
CA TYR A 50 -14.22 11.63 4.97
C TYR A 50 -15.66 11.40 4.52
N VAL A 51 -16.54 11.18 5.49
CA VAL A 51 -17.98 11.20 5.30
C VAL A 51 -18.42 12.65 5.15
N ILE A 52 -19.01 12.99 4.01
CA ILE A 52 -19.49 14.36 3.71
C ILE A 52 -21.01 14.48 3.83
N ALA A 53 -21.76 13.38 3.79
CA ALA A 53 -23.18 13.35 4.08
C ALA A 53 -23.61 11.96 4.56
N VAL A 54 -24.69 11.92 5.36
CA VAL A 54 -25.28 10.69 5.92
C VAL A 54 -26.77 10.69 5.64
N GLU A 55 -27.28 9.63 4.98
CA GLU A 55 -28.69 9.45 4.66
C GLU A 55 -29.12 8.05 5.09
N GLY A 56 -29.64 7.94 6.31
CA GLY A 56 -29.98 6.64 6.90
C GLY A 56 -28.74 5.75 7.03
N ASN A 57 -28.71 4.64 6.31
CA ASN A 57 -27.54 3.74 6.26
C ASN A 57 -26.58 4.05 5.09
N GLY A 58 -26.96 4.98 4.23
CA GLY A 58 -26.15 5.46 3.11
C GLY A 58 -25.20 6.56 3.55
N LEU A 59 -24.00 6.55 2.97
CA LEU A 59 -22.94 7.50 3.22
C LEU A 59 -22.46 8.08 1.89
N THR A 60 -22.21 9.38 1.86
CA THR A 60 -21.48 10.01 0.78
C THR A 60 -20.08 10.33 1.28
N LEU A 61 -19.07 9.92 0.50
CA LEU A 61 -17.65 10.05 0.85
C LEU A 61 -16.97 11.00 -0.15
N ASP A 62 -15.96 11.73 0.29
CA ASP A 62 -15.12 12.58 -0.57
C ASP A 62 -14.14 11.79 -1.46
N LEU A 63 -14.26 10.48 -1.47
CA LEU A 63 -13.50 9.61 -2.37
C LEU A 63 -14.08 9.66 -3.78
N LYS A 64 -13.25 9.92 -4.78
CA LYS A 64 -13.67 10.19 -6.15
C LYS A 64 -12.95 9.32 -7.18
N ARG A 65 -13.47 9.35 -8.40
CA ARG A 65 -12.81 8.67 -9.54
C ARG A 65 -11.39 9.20 -9.73
N GLY A 66 -10.45 8.28 -9.94
CA GLY A 66 -9.00 8.58 -10.03
C GLY A 66 -8.26 8.34 -8.72
N MET A 67 -8.95 8.23 -7.59
CA MET A 67 -8.38 7.65 -6.36
C MET A 67 -8.41 6.13 -6.45
N ALA A 68 -7.59 5.46 -5.64
CA ALA A 68 -7.50 3.99 -5.63
C ALA A 68 -8.71 3.34 -4.92
N VAL A 69 -9.92 3.70 -5.35
CA VAL A 69 -11.20 3.22 -4.80
C VAL A 69 -12.07 2.64 -5.92
N LYS A 70 -12.75 1.53 -5.64
CA LYS A 70 -13.63 0.82 -6.57
C LYS A 70 -14.92 0.40 -5.88
N LYS A 71 -15.96 0.18 -6.68
CA LYS A 71 -17.20 -0.46 -6.20
C LYS A 71 -16.89 -1.83 -5.58
N GLY A 72 -17.44 -2.08 -4.41
CA GLY A 72 -17.23 -3.30 -3.60
C GLY A 72 -16.05 -3.23 -2.64
N ASP A 73 -15.24 -2.16 -2.68
CA ASP A 73 -14.18 -1.98 -1.70
C ASP A 73 -14.78 -1.78 -0.30
N ARG A 74 -14.09 -2.35 0.69
CA ARG A 74 -14.43 -2.17 2.10
C ARG A 74 -13.40 -1.27 2.76
N LEU A 75 -13.90 -0.24 3.45
CA LEU A 75 -13.07 0.74 4.14
C LEU A 75 -13.45 0.74 5.63
N LYS A 76 -12.48 0.97 6.50
CA LYS A 76 -12.74 1.21 7.91
C LYS A 76 -13.37 2.58 8.10
N LEU A 77 -14.43 2.63 8.90
CA LEU A 77 -15.08 3.85 9.33
C LEU A 77 -14.57 4.22 10.72
N ILE A 78 -14.07 5.42 10.88
CA ILE A 78 -13.35 5.85 12.08
C ILE A 78 -13.86 7.21 12.52
N ARG A 79 -14.15 7.36 13.81
CA ARG A 79 -14.40 8.68 14.39
C ARG A 79 -13.16 9.26 15.02
N TYR A 80 -12.79 10.43 14.54
CA TYR A 80 -11.67 11.18 15.13
C TYR A 80 -12.15 11.94 16.37
N GLY A 81 -11.48 11.67 17.49
CA GLY A 81 -11.67 12.38 18.74
C GLY A 81 -10.62 13.46 18.98
N ARG A 82 -10.38 13.74 20.26
CA ARG A 82 -9.41 14.77 20.69
C ARG A 82 -7.99 14.46 20.21
N GLU A 83 -7.22 15.50 20.00
CA GLU A 83 -5.79 15.39 19.75
C GLU A 83 -5.06 14.85 20.98
N LEU A 84 -4.06 14.02 20.74
CA LEU A 84 -3.22 13.43 21.76
C LEU A 84 -1.85 14.08 21.73
N PHE A 85 -1.38 14.51 22.89
CA PHE A 85 -0.08 15.12 23.07
C PHE A 85 0.78 14.28 24.01
N HIS A 86 2.05 14.16 23.70
CA HIS A 86 2.99 13.46 24.56
C HIS A 86 3.11 14.21 25.91
N PRO A 87 2.93 13.54 27.06
CA PRO A 87 2.81 14.21 28.36
C PRO A 87 4.08 15.02 28.74
N VAL A 88 5.26 14.55 28.33
CA VAL A 88 6.54 15.19 28.64
C VAL A 88 6.94 16.19 27.57
N THR A 89 7.00 15.77 26.28
CA THR A 89 7.52 16.61 25.20
C THR A 89 6.49 17.60 24.66
N LYS A 90 5.22 17.49 25.04
CA LYS A 90 4.08 18.29 24.56
C LYS A 90 3.88 18.24 23.04
N LYS A 91 4.63 17.40 22.35
CA LYS A 91 4.45 17.21 20.89
C LYS A 91 3.16 16.46 20.60
N LYS A 92 2.47 16.86 19.55
CA LYS A 92 1.31 16.14 19.03
C LYS A 92 1.74 14.76 18.55
N VAL A 93 1.08 13.70 19.03
CA VAL A 93 1.37 12.30 18.68
C VAL A 93 0.27 11.67 17.82
N GLY A 94 -0.90 12.35 17.69
CA GLY A 94 -2.00 11.85 16.87
C GLY A 94 -3.35 12.36 17.35
N ARG A 95 -4.40 11.62 17.00
CA ARG A 95 -5.78 11.82 17.48
C ARG A 95 -6.31 10.53 18.08
N LYS A 96 -7.22 10.64 19.03
CA LYS A 96 -7.98 9.47 19.48
C LYS A 96 -8.86 8.98 18.33
N GLU A 97 -8.82 7.70 18.02
CA GLU A 97 -9.66 7.07 17.01
C GLU A 97 -10.63 6.11 17.69
N THR A 98 -11.87 6.12 17.23
CA THR A 98 -12.90 5.15 17.61
C THR A 98 -13.31 4.40 16.35
N ASP A 99 -13.15 3.09 16.34
CA ASP A 99 -13.57 2.22 15.25
C ASP A 99 -15.11 2.14 15.26
N LEU A 100 -15.74 2.48 14.16
CA LEU A 100 -17.20 2.39 13.96
C LEU A 100 -17.58 1.19 13.08
N GLY A 101 -16.62 0.38 12.64
CA GLY A 101 -16.80 -0.76 11.76
C GLY A 101 -16.35 -0.48 10.32
N GLU A 102 -17.04 -1.08 9.38
CA GLU A 102 -16.69 -1.00 7.96
C GLU A 102 -17.82 -0.39 7.13
N VAL A 103 -17.43 0.21 6.02
CA VAL A 103 -18.32 0.66 4.96
C VAL A 103 -17.98 -0.04 3.66
N GLU A 104 -18.98 -0.30 2.81
CA GLU A 104 -18.80 -0.85 1.47
C GLU A 104 -19.13 0.21 0.43
N ILE A 105 -18.23 0.40 -0.53
CA ILE A 105 -18.42 1.32 -1.66
C ILE A 105 -19.43 0.74 -2.63
N LEU A 106 -20.53 1.44 -2.84
CA LEU A 106 -21.59 1.04 -3.77
C LEU A 106 -21.37 1.61 -5.17
N GLU A 107 -20.92 2.88 -5.24
CA GLU A 107 -20.72 3.59 -6.50
C GLU A 107 -19.60 4.61 -6.35
N VAL A 108 -18.75 4.75 -7.38
CA VAL A 108 -17.70 5.78 -7.46
C VAL A 108 -18.04 6.74 -8.57
N ARG A 109 -18.31 8.01 -8.23
CA ARG A 109 -18.61 9.10 -9.16
C ARG A 109 -17.39 9.96 -9.44
N LYS A 110 -17.59 10.98 -10.25
CA LYS A 110 -16.51 11.91 -10.64
C LYS A 110 -15.93 12.63 -9.42
N ASP A 111 -16.78 13.10 -8.51
CA ASP A 111 -16.41 14.02 -7.44
C ASP A 111 -16.60 13.43 -6.03
N PHE A 112 -17.32 12.33 -5.90
CA PHE A 112 -17.60 11.65 -4.63
C PHE A 112 -17.93 10.16 -4.84
N SER A 113 -18.13 9.42 -3.74
CA SER A 113 -18.59 8.03 -3.78
C SER A 113 -19.75 7.81 -2.83
N HIS A 114 -20.64 6.91 -3.20
CA HIS A 114 -21.66 6.38 -2.31
C HIS A 114 -21.20 5.09 -1.66
N ALA A 115 -21.46 4.97 -0.37
CA ALA A 115 -21.15 3.80 0.43
C ALA A 115 -22.32 3.45 1.35
N ARG A 116 -22.29 2.27 1.94
CA ARG A 116 -23.20 1.88 3.02
C ARG A 116 -22.40 1.41 4.23
N SER A 117 -22.90 1.70 5.42
CA SER A 117 -22.35 1.11 6.64
C SER A 117 -22.69 -0.38 6.70
N LEU A 118 -21.68 -1.20 7.01
CA LEU A 118 -21.86 -2.65 7.27
C LEU A 118 -22.14 -2.96 8.73
N ASN A 119 -21.96 -1.97 9.62
CA ASN A 119 -22.28 -2.11 11.02
C ASN A 119 -23.63 -1.42 11.30
N PRO A 120 -24.69 -2.18 11.59
CA PRO A 120 -26.04 -1.62 11.79
C PRO A 120 -26.15 -0.80 13.09
N THR A 121 -25.22 -0.96 14.02
CA THR A 121 -25.20 -0.22 15.30
C THR A 121 -24.33 1.02 15.24
N ALA A 122 -23.54 1.17 14.16
CA ALA A 122 -22.78 2.39 13.96
C ALA A 122 -23.72 3.55 13.66
N LEU A 123 -23.43 4.69 14.27
CA LEU A 123 -24.09 5.97 13.99
C LEU A 123 -23.06 6.89 13.33
N PRO A 124 -22.82 6.71 12.02
CA PRO A 124 -21.88 7.56 11.29
C PRO A 124 -22.36 9.01 11.29
N LYS A 125 -21.40 9.95 11.21
CA LYS A 125 -21.63 11.38 11.15
C LYS A 125 -20.75 12.00 10.09
N GLU A 126 -21.16 13.15 9.60
CA GLU A 126 -20.30 13.99 8.77
C GLU A 126 -19.00 14.32 9.50
N GLY A 127 -17.88 14.23 8.78
CA GLY A 127 -16.55 14.39 9.33
C GLY A 127 -15.92 13.11 9.92
N ASP A 128 -16.65 11.98 10.00
CA ASP A 128 -16.03 10.70 10.30
C ASP A 128 -15.08 10.32 9.15
N GLY A 129 -13.93 9.74 9.48
CA GLY A 129 -12.94 9.32 8.51
C GLY A 129 -13.25 7.93 7.94
N VAL A 130 -12.84 7.72 6.70
CA VAL A 130 -12.77 6.39 6.11
C VAL A 130 -11.36 6.14 5.63
N ARG A 131 -10.85 4.93 5.83
CA ARG A 131 -9.54 4.53 5.30
C ARG A 131 -9.54 3.08 4.83
N SER A 132 -8.69 2.79 3.82
CA SER A 132 -8.49 1.41 3.42
C SER A 132 -7.97 0.61 4.62
N PRO A 133 -8.47 -0.61 4.86
CA PRO A 133 -7.82 -1.50 5.79
C PRO A 133 -6.37 -1.65 5.36
N PHE A 134 -5.48 -1.89 6.32
CA PHE A 134 -4.05 -2.10 6.05
C PHE A 134 -3.89 -3.25 5.04
N GLN A 135 -3.95 -2.93 3.74
CA GLN A 135 -3.61 -3.90 2.72
C GLN A 135 -2.10 -3.98 2.64
N LYS A 136 -1.57 -5.14 2.96
CA LYS A 136 -0.19 -5.45 2.64
C LYS A 136 -0.03 -5.43 1.13
N LEU A 137 0.88 -4.60 0.65
CA LEU A 137 1.29 -4.59 -0.75
C LEU A 137 2.27 -5.72 -0.97
N THR A 138 1.91 -6.65 -1.85
CA THR A 138 2.76 -7.78 -2.19
C THR A 138 3.64 -7.42 -3.38
N PHE A 139 4.96 -7.54 -3.22
CA PHE A 139 5.95 -7.26 -4.25
C PHE A 139 6.69 -8.53 -4.63
N LEU A 140 6.94 -8.71 -5.92
CA LEU A 140 7.93 -9.64 -6.43
C LEU A 140 9.19 -8.87 -6.81
N VAL A 141 10.31 -9.19 -6.20
CA VAL A 141 11.59 -8.56 -6.50
C VAL A 141 12.35 -9.44 -7.48
N ALA A 142 12.28 -9.10 -8.76
CA ALA A 142 13.01 -9.80 -9.81
C ALA A 142 14.53 -9.59 -9.65
N PRO A 143 15.35 -10.55 -10.07
CA PRO A 143 16.80 -10.37 -10.14
C PRO A 143 17.15 -9.17 -11.03
N PRO A 144 17.98 -8.23 -10.56
CA PRO A 144 18.32 -7.07 -11.36
C PRO A 144 19.19 -7.48 -12.56
N ASN A 145 18.83 -7.03 -13.75
CA ASN A 145 19.65 -7.20 -14.94
C ASN A 145 20.76 -6.13 -14.95
N ILE A 146 21.93 -6.48 -14.41
CA ILE A 146 23.04 -5.55 -14.24
C ILE A 146 24.01 -5.68 -15.40
N LYS A 147 23.96 -4.75 -16.33
CA LYS A 147 24.95 -4.61 -17.43
C LYS A 147 26.07 -3.68 -16.99
N THR A 148 27.02 -4.14 -16.21
CA THR A 148 28.19 -3.36 -15.79
C THR A 148 29.46 -4.19 -15.85
N ARG A 149 30.61 -3.53 -16.05
CA ARG A 149 31.93 -4.16 -16.00
C ARG A 149 32.38 -4.53 -14.58
N LYS A 150 31.72 -3.96 -13.54
CA LYS A 150 31.99 -4.32 -12.14
C LYS A 150 31.14 -5.52 -11.74
N LYS A 151 31.76 -6.47 -11.06
CA LYS A 151 31.09 -7.65 -10.51
C LYS A 151 30.22 -7.20 -9.31
N ILE A 152 28.94 -6.92 -9.58
CA ILE A 152 27.96 -6.61 -8.54
C ILE A 152 27.23 -7.90 -8.22
N ASP A 153 27.15 -8.22 -6.95
CA ASP A 153 26.37 -9.35 -6.45
C ASP A 153 24.87 -8.99 -6.49
N ALA A 154 24.24 -9.35 -7.59
CA ALA A 154 22.84 -9.09 -7.85
C ALA A 154 21.92 -9.78 -6.84
N ASP A 155 22.27 -11.03 -6.43
CA ASP A 155 21.47 -11.80 -5.48
C ASP A 155 21.53 -11.18 -4.09
N ARG A 156 22.70 -10.75 -3.67
CA ARG A 156 22.86 -10.04 -2.40
C ARG A 156 22.07 -8.74 -2.36
N LEU A 157 22.06 -8.00 -3.48
CA LEU A 157 21.25 -6.77 -3.59
C LEU A 157 19.76 -7.08 -3.48
N ARG A 158 19.28 -8.08 -4.21
CA ARG A 158 17.90 -8.56 -4.17
C ARG A 158 17.50 -8.95 -2.74
N LEU A 159 18.26 -9.82 -2.10
CA LEU A 159 17.99 -10.28 -0.75
C LEU A 159 17.95 -9.15 0.29
N ASN A 160 18.85 -8.17 0.16
CA ASN A 160 18.84 -7.01 1.06
C ASN A 160 17.59 -6.15 0.86
N LEU A 161 17.14 -5.95 -0.39
CA LEU A 161 15.92 -5.22 -0.70
C LEU A 161 14.67 -5.97 -0.19
N GLU A 162 14.57 -7.27 -0.44
CA GLU A 162 13.49 -8.11 0.08
C GLU A 162 13.41 -8.05 1.60
N LYS A 163 14.55 -8.20 2.27
CA LYS A 163 14.63 -8.12 3.73
C LYS A 163 14.18 -6.75 4.27
N LYS A 164 14.50 -5.68 3.56
CA LYS A 164 14.13 -4.33 3.95
C LYS A 164 12.64 -4.05 3.71
N LEU A 165 12.11 -4.49 2.57
CA LEU A 165 10.68 -4.42 2.28
C LEU A 165 9.86 -5.22 3.31
N ASN A 166 10.26 -6.43 3.65
CA ASN A 166 9.57 -7.26 4.64
C ASN A 166 9.61 -6.70 6.07
N ARG A 167 10.53 -5.79 6.38
CA ARG A 167 10.51 -5.06 7.66
C ARG A 167 9.44 -3.99 7.73
N HIS A 168 8.96 -3.54 6.57
CA HIS A 168 7.93 -2.51 6.53
C HIS A 168 6.54 -3.14 6.74
N PRO A 169 5.71 -2.61 7.66
CA PRO A 169 4.45 -3.26 8.03
C PRO A 169 3.43 -3.39 6.90
N ARG A 170 3.54 -2.53 5.87
CA ARG A 170 2.65 -2.50 4.71
C ARG A 170 3.10 -3.38 3.55
N PHE A 171 4.32 -3.91 3.59
CA PHE A 171 4.90 -4.63 2.47
C PHE A 171 5.07 -6.11 2.81
N GLU A 172 4.90 -6.93 1.81
CA GLU A 172 5.12 -8.36 1.86
C GLU A 172 5.83 -8.79 0.58
N VAL A 173 6.96 -9.44 0.74
CA VAL A 173 7.70 -10.03 -0.37
C VAL A 173 7.66 -11.54 -0.14
N PRO A 174 6.82 -12.29 -0.87
CA PRO A 174 6.77 -13.73 -0.77
C PRO A 174 8.09 -14.32 -1.27
N ALA A 175 8.49 -15.45 -0.71
CA ALA A 175 9.57 -16.24 -1.27
C ALA A 175 9.15 -16.72 -2.66
N PHE A 176 9.88 -16.30 -3.68
CA PHE A 176 9.64 -16.68 -5.07
C PHE A 176 10.90 -17.23 -5.69
N ASP A 177 10.81 -18.45 -6.23
CA ASP A 177 11.93 -19.08 -6.93
C ASP A 177 11.87 -18.74 -8.44
N PHE A 178 12.60 -17.71 -8.82
CA PHE A 178 12.70 -17.28 -10.22
C PHE A 178 13.36 -18.35 -11.11
N GLY A 179 14.19 -19.23 -10.55
CA GLY A 179 14.82 -20.32 -11.29
C GLY A 179 13.77 -21.31 -11.79
N LEU A 180 12.88 -21.76 -10.93
CA LEU A 180 11.78 -22.65 -11.28
C LEU A 180 10.80 -22.00 -12.27
N TRP A 181 10.46 -20.72 -12.07
CA TRP A 181 9.56 -20.01 -12.97
C TRP A 181 10.13 -19.88 -14.40
N MET A 182 11.42 -19.55 -14.55
CA MET A 182 12.07 -19.45 -15.87
C MET A 182 12.16 -20.80 -16.58
N ILE A 183 12.24 -21.91 -15.84
CA ILE A 183 12.24 -23.24 -16.43
C ILE A 183 10.86 -23.58 -16.97
N ASP A 184 9.81 -23.26 -16.23
CA ASP A 184 8.42 -23.55 -16.59
C ASP A 184 7.99 -22.74 -17.84
N GLU A 185 8.42 -21.48 -17.96
CA GLU A 185 8.16 -20.63 -19.13
C GLU A 185 8.84 -21.19 -20.41
N LYS A 186 10.09 -21.70 -20.29
CA LYS A 186 10.80 -22.29 -21.42
C LYS A 186 10.27 -23.66 -21.87
N LEU A 187 9.55 -24.36 -20.98
CA LEU A 187 8.92 -25.64 -21.33
C LEU A 187 7.57 -25.47 -22.01
N ASN A 188 6.99 -24.27 -21.94
CA ASN A 188 5.68 -23.93 -22.53
C ASN A 188 5.78 -23.16 -23.87
N GLU A 189 7.00 -22.86 -24.36
CA GLU A 189 7.29 -22.35 -25.70
C GLU A 189 7.62 -23.51 -26.68
#